data_0761259956038e5c5761f1f0bede89ce
#
_entry.id   0761259956038e5c5761f1f0bede89ce
#
_cell.length_a   1.000
_cell.length_b   1.000
_cell.length_c   1.000
_cell.angle_alpha   90.00
_cell.angle_beta   90.00
_cell.angle_gamma   90.00
#
_symmetry.space_group_name_H-M   'P 1'
#
loop_
_entity.id
_entity.type
_entity.pdbx_description
1 polymer ?
#
loop_
_entity_poly.entity_id
_entity_poly.type
_entity_poly.pdbx_seq_one_letter_code
_entity_poly.pdbx_strand_id
1 'polypeptide(L)'
;MRSVFFPGFTALLLMACGQATTSHQSEPTADGVSEASSPILKDVSNDEFAALIASKEGALLLDVRTPEEWNEGHLEGAAHADYWGDDTAFETAMNAIPRDRTVLVYCAGGGRSGLTAKELIEAGHQEVYNLEDGISGWEGQGLPVVTGPPVAM
;
A
#
# COMPACT_ATOMS: atom_id res chain seq x y z
N MET A 1 -15.56 -25.85 67.58
CA MET A 1 -14.78 -26.52 68.65
C MET A 1 -13.29 -26.37 68.33
N ARG A 2 -12.56 -25.81 69.28
CA ARG A 2 -11.11 -25.77 69.51
C ARG A 2 -10.31 -24.93 68.48
N SER A 3 -10.00 -23.67 68.73
CA SER A 3 -9.23 -23.04 69.80
C SER A 3 -7.84 -23.68 70.07
N VAL A 4 -6.82 -22.85 69.96
CA VAL A 4 -5.61 -22.71 70.80
C VAL A 4 -4.42 -22.27 69.89
N PHE A 5 -3.69 -21.25 70.07
CA PHE A 5 -3.07 -20.43 71.07
C PHE A 5 -1.70 -19.98 70.50
N PHE A 6 -1.40 -18.70 70.71
CA PHE A 6 -0.09 -18.01 70.62
C PHE A 6 0.97 -18.57 71.58
N PRO A 7 2.27 -18.33 71.46
CA PRO A 7 2.91 -17.04 71.66
C PRO A 7 4.11 -16.79 70.72
N GLY A 8 4.43 -15.65 70.34
CA GLY A 8 5.18 -14.51 70.78
C GLY A 8 6.64 -14.78 71.18
N PHE A 9 7.56 -14.15 70.43
CA PHE A 9 8.86 -13.76 71.00
C PHE A 9 9.43 -12.52 70.29
N THR A 10 10.02 -11.69 71.12
CA THR A 10 10.37 -10.28 71.04
C THR A 10 11.74 -10.06 70.36
N ALA A 11 11.83 -8.95 69.63
CA ALA A 11 12.92 -7.99 69.38
C ALA A 11 14.38 -8.50 69.15
N LEU A 12 15.00 -7.95 68.13
CA LEU A 12 16.25 -7.20 68.28
C LEU A 12 16.51 -6.30 67.07
N LEU A 13 16.76 -5.02 67.37
CA LEU A 13 17.12 -3.91 66.50
C LEU A 13 18.60 -4.03 66.12
N LEU A 14 18.96 -4.00 64.82
CA LEU A 14 20.28 -3.61 64.36
C LEU A 14 20.18 -2.84 63.05
N MET A 15 20.50 -1.54 63.15
CA MET A 15 20.73 -0.65 62.01
C MET A 15 21.99 -1.11 61.24
N ALA A 16 21.87 -1.27 59.93
CA ALA A 16 23.00 -1.15 59.00
C ALA A 16 22.55 -0.43 57.77
N CYS A 17 23.09 0.76 57.56
CA CYS A 17 23.07 1.45 56.28
C CYS A 17 23.72 0.60 55.20
N GLY A 18 22.93 0.30 54.17
CA GLY A 18 23.43 -0.32 52.94
C GLY A 18 22.66 0.24 51.78
N GLN A 19 23.36 0.95 50.91
CA GLN A 19 22.84 1.58 49.70
C GLN A 19 22.18 0.54 48.82
N ALA A 20 20.87 0.68 48.60
CA ALA A 20 20.17 -0.06 47.58
C ALA A 20 20.42 0.59 46.20
N THR A 21 21.30 0.01 45.41
CA THR A 21 21.34 0.25 43.99
C THR A 21 20.08 -0.37 43.37
N THR A 22 19.12 0.46 43.04
CA THR A 22 17.93 0.06 42.31
C THR A 22 18.36 -0.25 40.88
N SER A 23 18.63 -1.51 40.59
CA SER A 23 18.69 -2.01 39.20
C SER A 23 17.27 -1.98 38.64
N HIS A 24 17.00 -0.94 37.87
CA HIS A 24 15.81 -0.83 37.06
C HIS A 24 15.93 -1.88 35.95
N GLN A 25 15.34 -3.04 36.16
CA GLN A 25 15.10 -4.02 35.12
C GLN A 25 14.03 -3.43 34.20
N SER A 26 14.49 -2.85 33.10
CA SER A 26 13.63 -2.51 31.97
C SER A 26 13.16 -3.82 31.35
N GLU A 27 11.94 -4.20 31.60
CA GLU A 27 11.26 -5.22 30.81
C GLU A 27 11.23 -4.75 29.34
N PRO A 28 11.61 -5.59 28.37
CA PRO A 28 11.40 -5.26 26.97
C PRO A 28 9.89 -5.36 26.69
N THR A 29 9.21 -4.22 26.68
CA THR A 29 7.90 -4.12 26.06
C THR A 29 8.08 -4.42 24.59
N ALA A 30 7.65 -5.60 24.18
CA ALA A 30 7.51 -5.99 22.78
C ALA A 30 6.28 -5.27 22.21
N ASP A 31 6.37 -3.96 22.03
CA ASP A 31 5.50 -3.22 21.12
C ASP A 31 6.19 -3.15 19.79
N GLY A 32 6.10 -4.25 19.05
CA GLY A 32 6.27 -4.27 17.61
C GLY A 32 5.10 -3.54 16.95
N VAL A 33 5.00 -2.24 17.17
CA VAL A 33 4.18 -1.39 16.29
C VAL A 33 4.92 -1.35 14.98
N SER A 34 4.52 -2.20 14.03
CA SER A 34 4.83 -2.03 12.63
C SER A 34 4.37 -0.61 12.29
N GLU A 35 5.31 0.31 12.07
CA GLU A 35 5.00 1.60 11.48
C GLU A 35 4.33 1.30 10.12
N ALA A 36 3.01 1.37 10.10
CA ALA A 36 2.26 1.33 8.86
C ALA A 36 2.72 2.57 8.07
N SER A 37 3.56 2.36 7.08
CA SER A 37 3.98 3.43 6.16
C SER A 37 2.72 4.06 5.57
N SER A 38 2.65 5.39 5.57
CA SER A 38 1.54 6.08 4.91
C SER A 38 1.45 5.64 3.45
N PRO A 39 0.24 5.44 2.90
CA PRO A 39 0.08 5.02 1.52
C PRO A 39 0.68 6.06 0.56
N ILE A 40 1.24 5.59 -0.54
CA ILE A 40 1.85 6.40 -1.59
C ILE A 40 0.82 6.59 -2.70
N LEU A 41 0.47 7.85 -2.95
CA LEU A 41 -0.26 8.28 -4.14
C LEU A 41 0.56 9.35 -4.83
N LYS A 42 0.98 9.11 -6.07
CA LYS A 42 1.84 10.05 -6.79
C LYS A 42 1.47 10.13 -8.27
N ASP A 43 1.31 11.35 -8.79
CA ASP A 43 1.34 11.62 -10.22
C ASP A 43 2.80 11.64 -10.66
N VAL A 44 3.12 10.94 -11.74
CA VAL A 44 4.50 10.78 -12.24
C VAL A 44 4.59 11.06 -13.72
N SER A 45 5.76 11.55 -14.14
CA SER A 45 6.10 11.77 -15.55
C SER A 45 6.27 10.46 -16.31
N ASN A 46 6.31 10.55 -17.66
CA ASN A 46 6.56 9.39 -18.51
C ASN A 46 7.87 8.66 -18.17
N ASP A 47 8.94 9.40 -17.91
CA ASP A 47 10.26 8.84 -17.59
C ASP A 47 10.22 8.09 -16.24
N GLU A 48 9.58 8.67 -15.22
CA GLU A 48 9.39 8.03 -13.93
C GLU A 48 8.48 6.80 -14.04
N PHE A 49 7.41 6.88 -14.83
CA PHE A 49 6.49 5.77 -15.04
C PHE A 49 7.17 4.59 -15.77
N ALA A 50 7.97 4.87 -16.80
CA ALA A 50 8.79 3.87 -17.47
C ALA A 50 9.79 3.19 -16.53
N ALA A 51 10.45 3.99 -15.67
CA ALA A 51 11.36 3.47 -14.66
C ALA A 51 10.64 2.60 -13.62
N LEU A 52 9.41 2.95 -13.23
CA LEU A 52 8.58 2.15 -12.32
C LEU A 52 8.16 0.83 -12.97
N ILE A 53 7.73 0.83 -14.24
CA ILE A 53 7.42 -0.40 -14.98
C ILE A 53 8.63 -1.34 -14.99
N ALA A 54 9.83 -0.80 -15.21
CA ALA A 54 11.05 -1.60 -15.29
C ALA A 54 11.56 -2.10 -13.93
N SER A 55 11.29 -1.38 -12.83
CA SER A 55 11.88 -1.65 -11.52
C SER A 55 10.94 -2.29 -10.50
N LYS A 56 9.63 -2.11 -10.63
CA LYS A 56 8.62 -2.66 -9.71
C LYS A 56 8.15 -4.03 -10.18
N GLU A 57 8.92 -5.06 -9.82
CA GLU A 57 8.55 -6.44 -10.14
C GLU A 57 7.18 -6.80 -9.53
N GLY A 58 6.29 -7.36 -10.34
CA GLY A 58 4.94 -7.73 -9.91
C GLY A 58 3.94 -6.58 -9.80
N ALA A 59 4.31 -5.33 -10.12
CA ALA A 59 3.35 -4.24 -10.20
C ALA A 59 2.25 -4.54 -11.23
N LEU A 60 1.05 -4.04 -10.97
CA LEU A 60 -0.04 -4.05 -11.93
C LEU A 60 0.04 -2.78 -12.79
N LEU A 61 0.20 -2.93 -14.08
CA LEU A 61 -0.01 -1.86 -15.04
C LEU A 61 -1.48 -1.89 -15.47
N LEU A 62 -2.21 -0.80 -15.25
CA LEU A 62 -3.67 -0.73 -15.41
C LEU A 62 -4.07 0.39 -16.38
N ASP A 63 -4.69 0.03 -17.49
CA ASP A 63 -5.35 0.95 -18.41
C ASP A 63 -6.82 1.10 -18.03
N VAL A 64 -7.27 2.33 -17.77
CA VAL A 64 -8.66 2.61 -17.41
C VAL A 64 -9.41 3.37 -18.51
N ARG A 65 -8.99 3.21 -19.76
CA ARG A 65 -9.65 3.77 -20.94
C ARG A 65 -10.79 2.90 -21.42
N THR A 66 -11.52 3.37 -22.44
CA THR A 66 -12.56 2.55 -23.08
C THR A 66 -11.98 1.43 -23.93
N PRO A 67 -12.77 0.40 -24.27
CA PRO A 67 -12.32 -0.67 -25.18
C PRO A 67 -11.90 -0.15 -26.56
N GLU A 68 -12.52 0.91 -27.07
CA GLU A 68 -12.15 1.52 -28.35
C GLU A 68 -10.75 2.13 -28.26
N GLU A 69 -10.46 2.92 -27.21
CA GLU A 69 -9.15 3.52 -26.96
C GLU A 69 -8.08 2.43 -26.74
N TRP A 70 -8.42 1.34 -26.04
CA TRP A 70 -7.53 0.18 -25.86
C TRP A 70 -7.10 -0.44 -27.21
N ASN A 71 -8.04 -0.61 -28.14
CA ASN A 71 -7.79 -1.22 -29.43
C ASN A 71 -6.91 -0.35 -30.34
N GLU A 72 -6.83 0.95 -30.13
CA GLU A 72 -5.94 1.85 -30.85
C GLU A 72 -4.46 1.62 -30.48
N GLY A 73 -4.21 1.18 -29.24
CA GLY A 73 -2.89 0.87 -28.71
C GLY A 73 -2.86 1.05 -27.21
N HIS A 74 -2.01 0.30 -26.51
CA HIS A 74 -1.85 0.33 -25.05
C HIS A 74 -0.41 0.03 -24.66
N LEU A 75 -0.06 0.27 -23.40
CA LEU A 75 1.25 -0.08 -22.87
C LEU A 75 1.38 -1.60 -22.75
N GLU A 76 2.54 -2.13 -23.12
CA GLU A 76 2.80 -3.57 -23.05
C GLU A 76 2.66 -4.11 -21.63
N GLY A 77 1.95 -5.22 -21.47
CA GLY A 77 1.73 -5.85 -20.17
C GLY A 77 0.61 -5.21 -19.34
N ALA A 78 -0.18 -4.29 -19.90
CA ALA A 78 -1.29 -3.69 -19.20
C ALA A 78 -2.49 -4.64 -19.09
N ALA A 79 -3.14 -4.61 -17.92
CA ALA A 79 -4.51 -5.06 -17.71
C ALA A 79 -5.47 -3.92 -18.09
N HIS A 80 -6.74 -4.23 -18.32
CA HIS A 80 -7.73 -3.26 -18.77
C HIS A 80 -9.00 -3.31 -17.91
N ALA A 81 -9.50 -2.11 -17.53
CA ALA A 81 -10.80 -1.94 -16.91
C ALA A 81 -11.39 -0.58 -17.33
N ASP A 82 -12.53 -0.59 -17.99
CA ASP A 82 -13.16 0.64 -18.49
C ASP A 82 -13.77 1.46 -17.37
N TYR A 83 -13.21 2.64 -17.08
CA TYR A 83 -13.68 3.57 -16.06
C TYR A 83 -15.09 4.14 -16.35
N TRP A 84 -15.47 4.23 -17.62
CA TRP A 84 -16.78 4.71 -18.06
C TRP A 84 -17.75 3.59 -18.44
N GLY A 85 -17.33 2.34 -18.22
CA GLY A 85 -18.13 1.16 -18.51
C GLY A 85 -19.20 0.89 -17.45
N ASP A 86 -19.47 -0.39 -17.21
CA ASP A 86 -20.39 -0.80 -16.16
C ASP A 86 -19.74 -0.61 -14.77
N ASP A 87 -20.36 0.19 -13.90
CA ASP A 87 -19.85 0.53 -12.56
C ASP A 87 -19.58 -0.73 -11.72
N THR A 88 -20.47 -1.72 -11.78
CA THR A 88 -20.32 -2.97 -11.00
C THR A 88 -19.13 -3.80 -11.50
N ALA A 89 -18.93 -3.85 -12.81
CA ALA A 89 -17.79 -4.54 -13.41
C ALA A 89 -16.48 -3.84 -13.04
N PHE A 90 -16.44 -2.51 -13.11
CA PHE A 90 -15.26 -1.73 -12.72
C PHE A 90 -14.92 -1.90 -11.24
N GLU A 91 -15.89 -1.73 -10.34
CA GLU A 91 -15.70 -1.96 -8.90
C GLU A 91 -15.23 -3.39 -8.58
N THR A 92 -15.80 -4.38 -9.28
CA THR A 92 -15.38 -5.78 -9.11
C THR A 92 -13.92 -5.97 -9.51
N ALA A 93 -13.50 -5.38 -10.63
CA ALA A 93 -12.12 -5.41 -11.10
C ALA A 93 -11.17 -4.73 -10.09
N MET A 94 -11.51 -3.54 -9.62
CA MET A 94 -10.69 -2.82 -8.61
C MET A 94 -10.59 -3.59 -7.29
N ASN A 95 -11.69 -4.20 -6.85
CA ASN A 95 -11.70 -5.00 -5.62
C ASN A 95 -10.92 -6.33 -5.73
N ALA A 96 -10.70 -6.84 -6.94
CA ALA A 96 -9.89 -8.04 -7.17
C ALA A 96 -8.37 -7.78 -7.05
N ILE A 97 -7.92 -6.52 -7.11
CA ILE A 97 -6.50 -6.16 -6.99
C ILE A 97 -6.05 -6.32 -5.53
N PRO A 98 -4.98 -7.11 -5.23
CA PRO A 98 -4.41 -7.20 -3.88
C PRO A 98 -3.96 -5.83 -3.36
N ARG A 99 -4.30 -5.52 -2.10
CA ARG A 99 -4.05 -4.20 -1.50
C ARG A 99 -2.56 -3.86 -1.31
N ASP A 100 -1.72 -4.85 -1.24
CA ASP A 100 -0.26 -4.76 -1.12
C ASP A 100 0.46 -4.71 -2.48
N ARG A 101 -0.28 -4.89 -3.59
CA ARG A 101 0.27 -4.81 -4.93
C ARG A 101 0.44 -3.35 -5.35
N THR A 102 1.63 -2.97 -5.83
CA THR A 102 1.85 -1.66 -6.47
C THR A 102 0.99 -1.56 -7.73
N VAL A 103 0.29 -0.44 -7.89
CA VAL A 103 -0.52 -0.18 -9.09
C VAL A 103 0.04 1.01 -9.86
N LEU A 104 0.29 0.81 -11.13
CA LEU A 104 0.69 1.82 -12.10
C LEU A 104 -0.51 2.04 -13.01
N VAL A 105 -1.24 3.12 -12.84
CA VAL A 105 -2.50 3.36 -13.57
C VAL A 105 -2.36 4.49 -14.57
N TYR A 106 -2.97 4.34 -15.75
CA TYR A 106 -3.01 5.38 -16.78
C TYR A 106 -4.35 5.42 -17.51
N CYS A 107 -4.61 6.56 -18.14
CA CYS A 107 -5.70 6.73 -19.10
C CYS A 107 -5.22 7.55 -20.31
N ALA A 108 -6.08 8.22 -21.03
CA ALA A 108 -5.69 9.04 -22.17
C ALA A 108 -4.83 10.25 -21.77
N GLY A 109 -5.22 11.02 -20.77
CA GLY A 109 -4.54 12.25 -20.34
C GLY A 109 -4.48 12.44 -18.82
N GLY A 110 -4.39 11.34 -18.04
CA GLY A 110 -4.17 11.35 -16.58
C GLY A 110 -5.41 11.58 -15.70
N GLY A 111 -6.52 12.10 -16.24
CA GLY A 111 -7.69 12.48 -15.43
C GLY A 111 -8.46 11.30 -14.82
N ARG A 112 -8.95 10.35 -15.66
CA ARG A 112 -9.65 9.13 -15.20
C ARG A 112 -8.77 8.30 -14.29
N SER A 113 -7.53 8.11 -14.66
CA SER A 113 -6.56 7.35 -13.87
C SER A 113 -6.20 8.02 -12.55
N GLY A 114 -6.16 9.36 -12.49
CA GLY A 114 -5.99 10.10 -11.25
C GLY A 114 -7.18 9.94 -10.28
N LEU A 115 -8.42 9.81 -10.78
CA LEU A 115 -9.59 9.47 -9.97
C LEU A 115 -9.51 8.02 -9.48
N THR A 116 -9.23 7.07 -10.38
CA THR A 116 -9.02 5.66 -10.04
C THR A 116 -7.93 5.49 -8.98
N ALA A 117 -6.81 6.22 -9.09
CA ALA A 117 -5.72 6.16 -8.12
C ALA A 117 -6.16 6.58 -6.71
N LYS A 118 -6.99 7.61 -6.60
CA LYS A 118 -7.58 8.05 -5.32
C LYS A 118 -8.51 7.00 -4.75
N GLU A 119 -9.42 6.45 -5.57
CA GLU A 119 -10.34 5.38 -5.18
C GLU A 119 -9.59 4.14 -4.68
N LEU A 120 -8.49 3.74 -5.33
CA LEU A 120 -7.64 2.63 -4.90
C LEU A 120 -7.00 2.90 -3.52
N ILE A 121 -6.48 4.10 -3.26
CA ILE A 121 -5.94 4.48 -1.96
C ILE A 121 -7.04 4.46 -0.87
N GLU A 122 -8.22 5.03 -1.17
CA GLU A 122 -9.37 5.01 -0.26
C GLU A 122 -9.84 3.57 0.04
N ALA A 123 -9.71 2.66 -0.93
CA ALA A 123 -9.96 1.24 -0.77
C ALA A 123 -8.85 0.49 -0.02
N GLY A 124 -7.76 1.15 0.39
CA GLY A 124 -6.69 0.60 1.23
C GLY A 124 -5.45 0.11 0.50
N HIS A 125 -5.29 0.43 -0.80
CA HIS A 125 -4.03 0.17 -1.51
C HIS A 125 -2.90 1.01 -0.93
N GLN A 126 -1.69 0.44 -0.90
CA GLN A 126 -0.55 1.06 -0.23
C GLN A 126 0.33 1.88 -1.18
N GLU A 127 0.33 1.58 -2.48
CA GLU A 127 1.23 2.21 -3.41
C GLU A 127 0.60 2.30 -4.80
N VAL A 128 0.24 3.53 -5.22
CA VAL A 128 -0.42 3.80 -6.50
C VAL A 128 0.26 4.99 -7.19
N TYR A 129 0.61 4.81 -8.45
CA TYR A 129 1.20 5.84 -9.30
C TYR A 129 0.31 6.09 -10.51
N ASN A 130 -0.01 7.36 -10.75
CA ASN A 130 -0.77 7.81 -11.91
C ASN A 130 0.17 8.41 -12.96
N LEU A 131 0.04 7.98 -14.21
CA LEU A 131 0.73 8.62 -15.34
C LEU A 131 0.06 9.98 -15.62
N GLU A 132 0.74 11.09 -15.29
CA GLU A 132 0.17 12.44 -15.28
C GLU A 132 -0.41 12.87 -16.63
N ASP A 133 0.35 12.68 -17.70
CA ASP A 133 -0.05 13.05 -19.07
C ASP A 133 -0.74 11.89 -19.83
N GLY A 134 -0.95 10.76 -19.18
CA GLY A 134 -1.55 9.57 -19.76
C GLY A 134 -0.80 9.02 -20.97
N ILE A 135 -1.47 8.12 -21.71
CA ILE A 135 -0.87 7.53 -22.92
C ILE A 135 -0.63 8.57 -24.02
N SER A 136 -1.39 9.67 -24.04
CA SER A 136 -1.16 10.74 -25.02
C SER A 136 0.21 11.41 -24.83
N GLY A 137 0.62 11.67 -23.59
CA GLY A 137 1.97 12.15 -23.30
C GLY A 137 3.05 11.11 -23.59
N TRP A 138 2.77 9.84 -23.32
CA TRP A 138 3.65 8.69 -23.62
C TRP A 138 3.94 8.59 -25.12
N GLU A 139 2.90 8.58 -25.96
CA GLU A 139 3.02 8.56 -27.42
C GLU A 139 3.66 9.84 -27.97
N GLY A 140 3.35 10.99 -27.34
CA GLY A 140 3.94 12.30 -27.69
C GLY A 140 5.48 12.32 -27.54
N GLN A 141 6.03 11.47 -26.67
CA GLN A 141 7.49 11.27 -26.51
C GLN A 141 8.03 10.16 -27.44
N GLY A 142 7.21 9.54 -28.26
CA GLY A 142 7.59 8.45 -29.14
C GLY A 142 7.86 7.13 -28.44
N LEU A 143 7.32 6.96 -27.23
CA LEU A 143 7.42 5.71 -26.48
C LEU A 143 6.49 4.62 -27.05
N PRO A 144 6.86 3.33 -26.96
CA PRO A 144 6.16 2.28 -27.65
C PRO A 144 4.79 1.97 -27.04
N VAL A 145 3.83 1.65 -27.93
CA VAL A 145 2.55 1.04 -27.60
C VAL A 145 2.38 -0.24 -28.40
N VAL A 146 1.56 -1.14 -27.92
CA VAL A 146 1.24 -2.42 -28.56
C VAL A 146 -0.27 -2.57 -28.76
N THR A 147 -0.68 -3.57 -29.51
CA THR A 147 -2.07 -4.00 -29.64
C THR A 147 -2.18 -5.47 -29.22
N GLY A 148 -3.32 -5.87 -28.70
CA GLY A 148 -3.56 -7.25 -28.29
C GLY A 148 -4.50 -7.37 -27.09
N PRO A 149 -4.69 -8.56 -26.53
CA PRO A 149 -5.54 -8.75 -25.36
C PRO A 149 -4.86 -8.21 -24.09
N PRO A 150 -5.65 -7.74 -23.09
CA PRO A 150 -5.11 -7.37 -21.78
C PRO A 150 -4.56 -8.58 -21.03
N VAL A 151 -3.60 -8.33 -20.13
CA VAL A 151 -3.18 -9.34 -19.16
C VAL A 151 -4.20 -9.48 -18.04
N ALA A 152 -4.17 -10.58 -17.30
CA ALA A 152 -5.00 -10.76 -16.10
C ALA A 152 -4.57 -9.82 -14.98
N MET A 153 -5.54 -9.28 -14.24
CA MET A 153 -5.33 -8.50 -13.04
C MET A 153 -4.88 -9.34 -11.86
#